data_b8d4976724898a71ebed535066df7fd9
#
_entry.id   b8d4976724898a71ebed535066df7fd9
#
_cell.length_a   1.000
_cell.length_b   1.000
_cell.length_c   1.000
_cell.angle_alpha   90.00
_cell.angle_beta   90.00
_cell.angle_gamma   90.00
#
_symmetry.space_group_name_H-M   'P 1'
#
loop_
_entity.id
_entity.type
_entity.pdbx_description
1 polymer ?
#
loop_
_entity_poly.entity_id
_entity_poly.type
_entity_poly.pdbx_seq_one_letter_code
_entity_poly.pdbx_strand_id
1 'polypeptide(L)'
;MKKTPLYHEHLKLGAKMVPFADFEMPVQYEGVTVEHLCVREEFGVFDVSHMGEFLVSGAQSLAFLQKVCSNDIAKLKPGKAQYNYFTNETGGGY
;
A
#
# COMPACT_ATOMS: atom_id res chain seq x y z
N MET A 1 -12.45 14.59 1.14
CA MET A 1 -11.56 13.42 1.20
C MET A 1 -12.23 12.21 0.57
N LYS A 2 -11.42 11.38 -0.07
CA LYS A 2 -11.91 10.14 -0.68
C LYS A 2 -12.24 9.10 0.38
N LYS A 3 -13.14 8.20 0.04
CA LYS A 3 -13.56 7.08 0.90
C LYS A 3 -13.27 5.77 0.19
N THR A 4 -12.76 4.79 0.92
CA THR A 4 -12.58 3.44 0.38
C THR A 4 -13.92 2.69 0.32
N PRO A 5 -14.02 1.60 -0.45
CA PRO A 5 -15.24 0.79 -0.47
C PRO A 5 -15.69 0.27 0.90
N LEU A 6 -14.75 0.05 1.82
CA LEU A 6 -15.03 -0.46 3.16
C LEU A 6 -15.26 0.63 4.22
N TYR A 7 -15.31 1.91 3.82
CA TYR A 7 -15.46 3.04 4.74
C TYR A 7 -16.58 2.86 5.76
N HIS A 8 -17.77 2.49 5.31
CA HIS A 8 -18.91 2.32 6.19
C HIS A 8 -18.77 1.12 7.14
N GLU A 9 -18.04 0.08 6.72
CA GLU A 9 -17.76 -1.06 7.59
C GLU A 9 -16.80 -0.67 8.71
N HIS A 10 -15.80 0.16 8.43
CA HIS A 10 -14.91 0.72 9.46
C HIS A 10 -15.69 1.51 10.51
N LEU A 11 -16.62 2.36 10.06
CA LEU A 11 -17.46 3.13 10.98
C LEU A 11 -18.34 2.23 11.85
N LYS A 12 -18.95 1.20 11.28
CA LYS A 12 -19.77 0.23 12.04
C LYS A 12 -18.97 -0.48 13.12
N LEU A 13 -17.69 -0.74 12.87
CA LEU A 13 -16.79 -1.36 13.83
C LEU A 13 -16.21 -0.38 14.85
N GLY A 14 -16.63 0.87 14.82
CA GLY A 14 -16.19 1.88 15.78
C GLY A 14 -14.78 2.42 15.51
N ALA A 15 -14.29 2.34 14.27
CA ALA A 15 -12.98 2.80 13.92
C ALA A 15 -12.80 4.31 14.10
N LYS A 16 -11.64 4.72 14.58
CA LYS A 16 -11.19 6.11 14.53
C LYS A 16 -10.64 6.39 13.15
N MET A 17 -11.33 7.25 12.40
CA MET A 17 -10.96 7.62 11.03
C MET A 17 -10.03 8.84 11.03
N VAL A 18 -9.01 8.80 10.19
CA VAL A 18 -8.03 9.88 10.02
C VAL A 18 -7.69 10.09 8.53
N PRO A 19 -7.24 11.28 8.15
CA PRO A 19 -6.71 11.50 6.81
C PRO A 19 -5.44 10.70 6.56
N PHE A 20 -5.41 9.95 5.46
CA PHE A 20 -4.24 9.20 5.02
C PHE A 20 -4.26 9.08 3.48
N ALA A 21 -3.21 9.56 2.81
CA ALA A 21 -3.08 9.51 1.34
C ALA A 21 -4.34 9.97 0.59
N ASP A 22 -4.91 11.11 1.00
CA ASP A 22 -6.15 11.71 0.48
C ASP A 22 -7.44 10.91 0.74
N PHE A 23 -7.35 9.85 1.51
CA PHE A 23 -8.49 9.04 1.93
C PHE A 23 -8.77 9.19 3.43
N GLU A 24 -10.02 8.97 3.82
CA GLU A 24 -10.37 8.72 5.20
C GLU A 24 -10.12 7.25 5.52
N MET A 25 -9.15 6.99 6.40
CA MET A 25 -8.71 5.64 6.73
C MET A 25 -8.80 5.36 8.23
N PRO A 26 -9.08 4.10 8.62
CA PRO A 26 -9.09 3.74 10.03
C PRO A 26 -7.66 3.68 10.58
N VAL A 27 -7.39 4.37 11.66
CA VAL A 27 -6.10 4.30 12.35
C VAL A 27 -6.12 3.27 13.46
N GLN A 28 -7.27 3.03 14.06
CA GLN A 28 -7.48 2.05 15.11
C GLN A 28 -8.97 1.75 15.30
N TYR A 29 -9.26 0.62 15.93
CA TYR A 29 -10.60 0.22 16.37
C TYR A 29 -10.64 0.17 17.89
N GLU A 30 -10.00 -0.82 18.51
CA GLU A 30 -9.92 -0.95 19.98
C GLU A 30 -8.75 -0.18 20.57
N GLY A 31 -7.65 -0.12 19.84
CA GLY A 31 -6.42 0.55 20.26
C GLY A 31 -5.22 0.03 19.50
N VAL A 32 -4.27 0.91 19.21
CA VAL A 32 -3.09 0.58 18.40
C VAL A 32 -2.27 -0.55 19.02
N THR A 33 -2.03 -0.51 20.32
CA THR A 33 -1.20 -1.52 21.00
C THR A 33 -1.86 -2.88 21.01
N VAL A 34 -3.17 -2.93 21.34
CA VAL A 34 -3.92 -4.20 21.36
C VAL A 34 -3.97 -4.83 19.98
N GLU A 35 -4.23 -4.03 18.95
CA GLU A 35 -4.29 -4.50 17.57
C GLU A 35 -2.92 -4.95 17.06
N HIS A 36 -1.86 -4.22 17.40
CA HIS A 36 -0.50 -4.62 17.08
C HIS A 36 -0.15 -5.98 17.67
N LEU A 37 -0.44 -6.20 18.94
CA LEU A 37 -0.18 -7.48 19.61
C LEU A 37 -1.01 -8.62 18.99
N CYS A 38 -2.25 -8.35 18.60
CA CYS A 38 -3.08 -9.32 17.91
C CYS A 38 -2.44 -9.79 16.59
N VAL A 39 -1.92 -8.86 15.80
CA VAL A 39 -1.20 -9.17 14.55
C VAL A 39 0.06 -9.98 14.83
N ARG A 40 0.78 -9.68 15.90
CA ARG A 40 2.03 -10.36 16.27
C ARG A 40 1.79 -11.79 16.79
N GLU A 41 0.74 -12.00 17.55
CA GLU A 41 0.48 -13.26 18.26
C GLU A 41 -0.52 -14.16 17.54
N GLU A 42 -1.40 -13.60 16.73
CA GLU A 42 -2.44 -14.32 16.01
C GLU A 42 -2.43 -13.95 14.53
N PHE A 43 -3.39 -13.12 14.10
CA PHE A 43 -3.42 -12.59 12.71
C PHE A 43 -4.16 -11.26 12.69
N GLY A 44 -4.02 -10.54 11.57
CA GLY A 44 -4.74 -9.29 11.33
C GLY A 44 -5.12 -9.14 9.87
N VAL A 45 -6.19 -8.37 9.63
CA VAL A 45 -6.66 -7.99 8.30
C VAL A 45 -6.58 -6.48 8.16
N PHE A 46 -6.04 -6.03 7.05
CA PHE A 46 -5.83 -4.61 6.78
C PHE A 46 -6.55 -4.20 5.49
N ASP A 47 -7.28 -3.09 5.55
CA ASP A 47 -7.82 -2.46 4.35
C ASP A 47 -6.72 -1.66 3.66
N VAL A 48 -6.35 -2.08 2.44
CA VAL A 48 -5.37 -1.40 1.60
C VAL A 48 -6.01 -0.85 0.32
N SER A 49 -7.33 -0.64 0.32
CA SER A 49 -8.09 -0.19 -0.85
C SER A 49 -7.71 1.21 -1.36
N HIS A 50 -6.95 1.97 -0.55
CA HIS A 50 -6.41 3.27 -0.97
C HIS A 50 -5.21 3.14 -1.92
N MET A 51 -4.64 1.95 -2.02
CA MET A 51 -3.50 1.68 -2.91
C MET A 51 -3.97 1.44 -4.34
N GLY A 52 -3.13 1.84 -5.31
CA GLY A 52 -3.34 1.53 -6.71
C GLY A 52 -2.62 0.26 -7.13
N GLU A 53 -3.11 -0.36 -8.19
CA GLU A 53 -2.50 -1.53 -8.78
C GLU A 53 -2.30 -1.31 -10.28
N PHE A 54 -1.13 -1.68 -10.79
CA PHE A 54 -0.80 -1.54 -12.20
C PHE A 54 -0.26 -2.86 -12.74
N LEU A 55 -0.82 -3.31 -13.83
CA LEU A 55 -0.26 -4.42 -14.59
C LEU A 55 0.66 -3.87 -15.69
N VAL A 56 1.93 -4.20 -15.60
CA VAL A 56 2.94 -3.77 -16.59
C VAL A 56 3.40 -4.99 -17.38
N SER A 57 3.18 -4.98 -18.69
CA SER A 57 3.49 -6.12 -19.56
C SER A 57 4.07 -5.64 -20.89
N GLY A 58 4.63 -6.58 -21.65
CA GLY A 58 5.20 -6.34 -22.96
C GLY A 58 6.72 -6.37 -23.01
N ALA A 59 7.29 -6.37 -24.19
CA ALA A 59 8.71 -6.52 -24.43
C ALA A 59 9.57 -5.41 -23.79
N GLN A 60 9.00 -4.22 -23.60
CA GLN A 60 9.68 -3.05 -23.04
C GLN A 60 9.42 -2.85 -21.54
N SER A 61 8.66 -3.75 -20.88
CA SER A 61 8.28 -3.58 -19.47
C SER A 61 9.49 -3.51 -18.53
N LEU A 62 10.47 -4.38 -18.71
CA LEU A 62 11.70 -4.36 -17.90
C LEU A 62 12.46 -3.05 -18.08
N ALA A 63 12.69 -2.62 -19.32
CA ALA A 63 13.40 -1.39 -19.62
C ALA A 63 12.70 -0.16 -19.03
N PHE A 64 11.38 -0.11 -19.11
CA PHE A 64 10.57 0.95 -18.52
C PHE A 64 10.69 0.98 -16.98
N LEU A 65 10.51 -0.17 -16.33
CA LEU A 65 10.60 -0.26 -14.88
C LEU A 65 12.00 0.04 -14.35
N GLN A 66 13.06 -0.40 -15.07
CA GLN A 66 14.43 -0.06 -14.71
C GLN A 66 14.69 1.46 -14.76
N LYS A 67 14.00 2.17 -15.65
CA LYS A 67 14.15 3.62 -15.79
C LYS A 67 13.44 4.39 -14.65
N VAL A 68 12.25 3.94 -14.23
CA VAL A 68 11.41 4.70 -13.29
C VAL A 68 11.49 4.21 -11.83
N CYS A 69 11.96 2.99 -11.60
CA CYS A 69 12.08 2.42 -10.26
C CYS A 69 13.45 2.65 -9.65
N SER A 70 13.49 2.73 -8.33
CA SER A 70 14.72 2.97 -7.57
C SER A 70 15.59 1.74 -7.39
N ASN A 71 15.03 0.53 -7.54
CA ASN A 71 15.74 -0.73 -7.34
C ASN A 71 16.00 -1.43 -8.68
N ASP A 72 16.86 -2.44 -8.67
CA ASP A 72 17.20 -3.23 -9.85
C ASP A 72 16.13 -4.28 -10.11
N ILE A 73 15.21 -3.99 -11.03
CA ILE A 73 14.11 -4.88 -11.40
C ILE A 73 14.62 -6.18 -12.02
N ALA A 74 15.79 -6.15 -12.69
CA ALA A 74 16.36 -7.35 -13.30
C ALA A 74 16.71 -8.45 -12.28
N LYS A 75 16.90 -8.10 -11.01
CA LYS A 75 17.13 -9.06 -9.92
C LYS A 75 15.87 -9.73 -9.42
N LEU A 76 14.70 -9.19 -9.77
CA LEU A 76 13.41 -9.72 -9.33
C LEU A 76 13.09 -10.99 -10.12
N LYS A 77 12.82 -12.07 -9.40
CA LYS A 77 12.46 -13.37 -9.99
C LYS A 77 10.95 -13.59 -9.94
N PRO A 78 10.39 -14.39 -10.88
CA PRO A 78 8.97 -14.75 -10.84
C PRO A 78 8.54 -15.29 -9.48
N GLY A 79 7.37 -14.84 -8.99
CA GLY A 79 6.83 -15.22 -7.68
C GLY A 79 7.42 -14.47 -6.50
N LYS A 80 8.34 -13.54 -6.73
CA LYS A 80 8.96 -12.71 -5.69
C LYS A 80 8.48 -11.27 -5.79
N ALA A 81 8.55 -10.55 -4.67
CA ALA A 81 8.25 -9.14 -4.58
C ALA A 81 9.52 -8.34 -4.26
N GLN A 82 9.54 -7.09 -4.68
CA GLN A 82 10.66 -6.19 -4.45
C GLN A 82 10.12 -4.82 -4.07
N TYR A 83 10.70 -4.23 -3.03
CA TYR A 83 10.35 -2.88 -2.60
C TYR A 83 10.99 -1.85 -3.53
N ASN A 84 10.17 -0.90 -4.03
CA ASN A 84 10.59 0.12 -4.98
C ASN A 84 9.91 1.45 -4.70
N TYR A 85 10.53 2.52 -5.21
CA TYR A 85 9.90 3.82 -5.39
C TYR A 85 9.85 4.15 -6.87
N PHE A 86 8.78 4.79 -7.33
CA PHE A 86 8.77 5.49 -8.60
C PHE A 86 9.45 6.85 -8.40
N THR A 87 10.46 7.14 -9.20
CA THR A 87 11.24 8.36 -9.09
C THR A 87 10.84 9.36 -10.17
N ASN A 88 10.85 10.63 -9.80
CA ASN A 88 10.69 11.72 -10.76
C ASN A 88 12.06 12.15 -11.33
N GLU A 89 12.06 13.15 -12.24
CA GLU A 89 13.27 13.63 -12.93
C GLU A 89 14.33 14.21 -11.99
N THR A 90 13.94 14.67 -10.80
CA THR A 90 14.85 15.24 -9.80
C THR A 90 15.29 14.21 -8.76
N GLY A 91 14.89 12.95 -8.90
CA GLY A 91 15.20 11.87 -7.97
C GLY A 91 14.28 11.78 -6.75
N GLY A 92 13.28 12.65 -6.64
CA GLY A 92 12.23 12.50 -5.64
C GLY A 92 11.26 11.38 -6.01
N GLY A 93 10.51 10.86 -5.03
CA GLY A 93 9.45 9.89 -5.26
C GLY A 93 8.11 10.55 -5.57
N TYR A 94 7.21 9.78 -6.16
CA TYR A 94 5.80 10.10 -6.30
C TYR A 94 5.00 9.60 -5.11
#